data_401278e7e4256489f2f36e090b17d41f
#
_entry.id   401278e7e4256489f2f36e090b17d41f
#
_cell.length_a   1.000
_cell.length_b   1.000
_cell.length_c   1.000
_cell.angle_alpha   90.00
_cell.angle_beta   90.00
_cell.angle_gamma   90.00
#
_symmetry.space_group_name_H-M   'P 1'
#
loop_
_entity.id
_entity.type
_entity.pdbx_description
1 polymer ?
#
loop_
_entity_poly.entity_id
_entity_poly.type
_entity_poly.pdbx_seq_one_letter_code
_entity_poly.pdbx_strand_id
1 'polypeptide(L)'
;PATLALANNTKETPIIMGGITYPVEAGLIASESKPGNNITGVSDRTPIKQQLEIMKQVLPNMKKVGILYTSSEDNSVKQAEEAEKYAKELGLEVKVSTIANTNDIQQVTESLASQVDAIFVPIDNTIASAMATVVQVTDAVKVPVFPSADTMVADGGVLGVGVDQYQIGVETAKVVVKVLKGAKPADTPITLANKGVVYVNEEKAKKLGITIPESILKDAQKVTPTNK
;
A
#
# COMPACT_ATOMS: atom_id res chain seq x y z
N PRO A 1 -6.49 -10.79 5.22
CA PRO A 1 -6.72 -12.25 5.41
C PRO A 1 -6.82 -12.65 6.88
N ALA A 2 -5.87 -12.27 7.76
CA ALA A 2 -5.83 -12.73 9.16
C ALA A 2 -7.07 -12.35 9.97
N THR A 3 -7.55 -11.10 9.86
CA THR A 3 -8.74 -10.63 10.58
C THR A 3 -10.00 -11.39 10.15
N LEU A 4 -10.15 -11.71 8.86
CA LEU A 4 -11.26 -12.51 8.37
C LEU A 4 -11.28 -13.91 9.01
N ALA A 5 -10.10 -14.55 9.11
CA ALA A 5 -9.99 -15.84 9.77
C ALA A 5 -10.43 -15.77 11.24
N LEU A 6 -10.01 -14.73 11.98
CA LEU A 6 -10.46 -14.53 13.37
C LEU A 6 -11.97 -14.25 13.46
N ALA A 7 -12.50 -13.38 12.60
CA ALA A 7 -13.92 -13.02 12.57
C ALA A 7 -14.85 -14.21 12.31
N ASN A 8 -14.36 -15.21 11.59
CA ASN A 8 -15.10 -16.46 11.35
C ASN A 8 -15.11 -17.40 12.56
N ASN A 9 -14.17 -17.22 13.50
CA ASN A 9 -14.03 -18.11 14.66
C ASN A 9 -14.63 -17.55 15.96
N THR A 10 -14.87 -16.24 16.07
CA THR A 10 -15.50 -15.65 17.26
C THR A 10 -16.38 -14.46 16.92
N LYS A 11 -17.51 -14.35 17.64
CA LYS A 11 -18.42 -13.20 17.58
C LYS A 11 -18.50 -12.44 18.91
N GLU A 12 -17.83 -12.94 19.95
CA GLU A 12 -17.89 -12.41 21.32
C GLU A 12 -16.56 -11.77 21.73
N THR A 13 -15.43 -12.44 21.44
CA THR A 13 -14.10 -11.91 21.77
C THR A 13 -13.80 -10.66 20.96
N PRO A 14 -13.43 -9.54 21.59
CA PRO A 14 -13.04 -8.34 20.87
C PRO A 14 -11.88 -8.58 19.92
N ILE A 15 -12.02 -8.13 18.68
CA ILE A 15 -10.98 -8.18 17.65
C ILE A 15 -10.58 -6.74 17.34
N ILE A 16 -9.30 -6.42 17.55
CA ILE A 16 -8.74 -5.10 17.21
C ILE A 16 -7.88 -5.24 15.97
N MET A 17 -8.34 -4.63 14.87
CA MET A 17 -7.62 -4.60 13.60
C MET A 17 -6.45 -3.65 13.68
N GLY A 18 -5.27 -4.09 13.23
CA GLY A 18 -4.08 -3.26 13.10
C GLY A 18 -3.67 -3.14 11.63
N GLY A 19 -4.28 -2.22 10.88
CA GLY A 19 -4.02 -2.03 9.45
C GLY A 19 -4.86 -2.98 8.57
N ILE A 20 -6.13 -2.65 8.42
CA ILE A 20 -7.03 -3.29 7.45
C ILE A 20 -7.53 -2.22 6.48
N THR A 21 -7.27 -2.43 5.19
CA THR A 21 -7.46 -1.38 4.18
C THR A 21 -8.94 -1.09 3.92
N TYR A 22 -9.77 -2.11 3.75
CA TYR A 22 -11.19 -2.00 3.41
C TYR A 22 -12.07 -2.87 4.34
N PRO A 23 -12.22 -2.50 5.63
CA PRO A 23 -12.90 -3.36 6.61
C PRO A 23 -14.41 -3.49 6.37
N VAL A 24 -15.05 -2.49 5.75
CA VAL A 24 -16.48 -2.52 5.40
C VAL A 24 -16.70 -3.46 4.21
N GLU A 25 -15.94 -3.28 3.15
CA GLU A 25 -16.01 -4.07 1.92
C GLU A 25 -15.62 -5.54 2.16
N ALA A 26 -14.71 -5.78 3.10
CA ALA A 26 -14.36 -7.13 3.56
C ALA A 26 -15.47 -7.79 4.43
N GLY A 27 -16.58 -7.08 4.70
CA GLY A 27 -17.68 -7.59 5.53
C GLY A 27 -17.31 -7.76 7.01
N LEU A 28 -16.23 -7.12 7.48
CA LEU A 28 -15.77 -7.21 8.86
C LEU A 28 -16.59 -6.33 9.80
N ILE A 29 -17.06 -5.19 9.32
CA ILE A 29 -17.80 -4.18 10.09
C ILE A 29 -18.92 -3.57 9.23
N ALA A 30 -19.93 -3.02 9.88
CA ALA A 30 -21.07 -2.39 9.18
C ALA A 30 -20.72 -1.03 8.58
N SER A 31 -19.96 -0.21 9.32
CA SER A 31 -19.43 1.08 8.85
C SER A 31 -18.21 1.49 9.66
N GLU A 32 -17.41 2.41 9.12
CA GLU A 32 -16.23 2.94 9.82
C GLU A 32 -16.60 3.76 11.07
N SER A 33 -17.72 4.48 11.04
CA SER A 33 -18.20 5.28 12.16
C SER A 33 -18.88 4.46 13.25
N LYS A 34 -19.48 3.32 12.89
CA LYS A 34 -20.16 2.40 13.81
C LYS A 34 -19.96 0.96 13.35
N PRO A 35 -18.93 0.28 13.84
CA PRO A 35 -18.60 -1.08 13.43
C PRO A 35 -19.74 -2.11 13.62
N GLY A 36 -20.50 -2.02 14.73
CA GLY A 36 -21.72 -2.75 14.96
C GLY A 36 -21.57 -4.20 15.44
N ASN A 37 -20.35 -4.69 15.64
CA ASN A 37 -20.04 -6.03 16.10
C ASN A 37 -18.85 -6.07 17.07
N ASN A 38 -18.20 -7.22 17.27
CA ASN A 38 -17.04 -7.39 18.15
C ASN A 38 -15.71 -6.91 17.52
N ILE A 39 -15.73 -6.22 16.38
CA ILE A 39 -14.54 -5.82 15.63
C ILE A 39 -14.44 -4.29 15.58
N THR A 40 -13.26 -3.74 15.85
CA THR A 40 -12.89 -2.34 15.62
C THR A 40 -11.39 -2.25 15.34
N GLY A 41 -10.82 -1.06 15.16
CA GLY A 41 -9.38 -0.90 15.02
C GLY A 41 -8.96 0.24 14.12
N VAL A 42 -7.91 -0.01 13.34
CA VAL A 42 -7.23 0.97 12.50
C VAL A 42 -7.25 0.53 11.05
N SER A 43 -7.60 1.44 10.14
CA SER A 43 -7.48 1.25 8.71
C SER A 43 -6.23 1.93 8.17
N ASP A 44 -5.55 1.25 7.26
CA ASP A 44 -4.34 1.69 6.57
C ASP A 44 -4.60 2.15 5.12
N ARG A 45 -5.86 2.44 4.76
CA ARG A 45 -6.25 2.85 3.41
C ARG A 45 -5.41 4.04 2.92
N THR A 46 -4.80 3.90 1.74
CA THR A 46 -3.93 4.91 1.13
C THR A 46 -4.66 5.75 0.07
N PRO A 47 -4.28 7.01 -0.16
CA PRO A 47 -4.87 7.86 -1.17
C PRO A 47 -4.29 7.55 -2.56
N ILE A 48 -4.79 6.51 -3.21
CA ILE A 48 -4.29 6.00 -4.50
C ILE A 48 -4.24 7.08 -5.58
N LYS A 49 -5.26 7.93 -5.66
CA LYS A 49 -5.29 9.05 -6.62
C LYS A 49 -4.09 9.98 -6.44
N GLN A 50 -3.83 10.41 -5.20
CA GLN A 50 -2.71 11.29 -4.88
C GLN A 50 -1.36 10.62 -5.25
N GLN A 51 -1.23 9.32 -5.01
CA GLN A 51 0.00 8.61 -5.37
C GLN A 51 0.25 8.62 -6.87
N LEU A 52 -0.77 8.34 -7.69
CA LEU A 52 -0.64 8.37 -9.15
C LEU A 52 -0.35 9.78 -9.68
N GLU A 53 -0.97 10.81 -9.09
CA GLU A 53 -0.68 12.22 -9.41
C GLU A 53 0.78 12.57 -9.10
N ILE A 54 1.30 12.14 -7.97
CA ILE A 54 2.72 12.33 -7.59
C ILE A 54 3.65 11.54 -8.52
N MET A 55 3.32 10.30 -8.87
CA MET A 55 4.07 9.53 -9.86
C MET A 55 4.18 10.30 -11.19
N LYS A 56 3.08 10.91 -11.64
CA LYS A 56 3.06 11.72 -12.86
C LYS A 56 3.90 12.99 -12.75
N GLN A 57 3.97 13.61 -11.57
CA GLN A 57 4.84 14.77 -11.33
C GLN A 57 6.32 14.38 -11.33
N VAL A 58 6.67 13.22 -10.75
CA VAL A 58 8.05 12.70 -10.73
C VAL A 58 8.48 12.19 -12.10
N LEU A 59 7.55 11.61 -12.87
CA LEU A 59 7.78 11.07 -14.21
C LEU A 59 6.84 11.75 -15.22
N PRO A 60 7.08 13.01 -15.60
CA PRO A 60 6.13 13.77 -16.44
C PRO A 60 5.92 13.15 -17.83
N ASN A 61 6.91 12.42 -18.34
CA ASN A 61 6.85 11.74 -19.64
C ASN A 61 6.26 10.33 -19.56
N MET A 62 5.83 9.84 -18.38
CA MET A 62 5.22 8.54 -18.19
C MET A 62 3.93 8.44 -19.00
N LYS A 63 3.83 7.42 -19.83
CA LYS A 63 2.67 7.10 -20.67
C LYS A 63 2.01 5.80 -20.25
N LYS A 64 2.81 4.84 -19.74
CA LYS A 64 2.36 3.50 -19.38
C LYS A 64 2.70 3.20 -17.94
N VAL A 65 1.70 2.80 -17.16
CA VAL A 65 1.88 2.35 -15.79
C VAL A 65 1.52 0.89 -15.65
N GLY A 66 2.39 0.12 -15.01
CA GLY A 66 2.14 -1.24 -14.58
C GLY A 66 1.48 -1.25 -13.19
N ILE A 67 0.51 -2.12 -12.98
CA ILE A 67 -0.04 -2.40 -11.66
C ILE A 67 0.27 -3.86 -11.36
N LEU A 68 1.07 -4.09 -10.31
CA LEU A 68 1.48 -5.42 -9.88
C LEU A 68 0.88 -5.71 -8.51
N TYR A 69 0.10 -6.79 -8.39
CA TYR A 69 -0.53 -7.17 -7.13
C TYR A 69 -0.80 -8.68 -7.02
N THR A 70 -1.11 -9.12 -5.80
CA THR A 70 -1.46 -10.51 -5.47
C THR A 70 -2.96 -10.73 -5.62
N SER A 71 -3.36 -11.64 -6.50
CA SER A 71 -4.77 -11.89 -6.82
C SER A 71 -5.59 -12.51 -5.68
N SER A 72 -4.94 -13.10 -4.68
CA SER A 72 -5.58 -13.69 -3.49
C SER A 72 -5.71 -12.73 -2.30
N GLU A 73 -5.26 -11.47 -2.44
CA GLU A 73 -5.38 -10.44 -1.41
C GLU A 73 -6.46 -9.43 -1.79
N ASP A 74 -7.63 -9.50 -1.16
CA ASP A 74 -8.80 -8.65 -1.47
C ASP A 74 -8.48 -7.15 -1.40
N ASN A 75 -7.65 -6.72 -0.43
CA ASN A 75 -7.19 -5.34 -0.31
C ASN A 75 -6.38 -4.89 -1.54
N SER A 76 -5.48 -5.76 -2.02
CA SER A 76 -4.64 -5.47 -3.19
C SER A 76 -5.47 -5.39 -4.46
N VAL A 77 -6.44 -6.31 -4.63
CA VAL A 77 -7.40 -6.28 -5.76
C VAL A 77 -8.14 -4.95 -5.79
N LYS A 78 -8.72 -4.52 -4.65
CA LYS A 78 -9.47 -3.27 -4.58
C LYS A 78 -8.62 -2.03 -4.88
N GLN A 79 -7.41 -1.96 -4.32
CA GLN A 79 -6.50 -0.86 -4.61
C GLN A 79 -6.03 -0.85 -6.06
N ALA A 80 -5.84 -2.03 -6.67
CA ALA A 80 -5.50 -2.14 -8.07
C ALA A 80 -6.63 -1.65 -8.99
N GLU A 81 -7.90 -2.00 -8.69
CA GLU A 81 -9.07 -1.48 -9.38
C GLU A 81 -9.16 0.06 -9.31
N GLU A 82 -8.94 0.63 -8.12
CA GLU A 82 -8.89 2.09 -7.93
C GLU A 82 -7.73 2.73 -8.71
N ALA A 83 -6.54 2.11 -8.65
CA ALA A 83 -5.37 2.59 -9.37
C ALA A 83 -5.57 2.56 -10.90
N GLU A 84 -6.15 1.50 -11.42
CA GLU A 84 -6.47 1.39 -12.84
C GLU A 84 -7.42 2.50 -13.29
N LYS A 85 -8.48 2.76 -12.51
CA LYS A 85 -9.43 3.84 -12.76
C LYS A 85 -8.74 5.19 -12.80
N TYR A 86 -8.01 5.55 -11.74
CA TYR A 86 -7.36 6.86 -11.65
C TYR A 86 -6.23 7.05 -12.65
N ALA A 87 -5.47 5.98 -12.98
CA ALA A 87 -4.44 6.04 -14.00
C ALA A 87 -5.04 6.37 -15.39
N LYS A 88 -6.18 5.75 -15.73
CA LYS A 88 -6.93 6.07 -16.96
C LYS A 88 -7.46 7.51 -16.98
N GLU A 89 -7.95 8.02 -15.85
CA GLU A 89 -8.37 9.42 -15.69
C GLU A 89 -7.20 10.39 -15.92
N LEU A 90 -5.97 10.00 -15.56
CA LEU A 90 -4.73 10.75 -15.83
C LEU A 90 -4.17 10.58 -17.24
N GLY A 91 -4.89 9.86 -18.12
CA GLY A 91 -4.49 9.63 -19.52
C GLY A 91 -3.35 8.61 -19.68
N LEU A 92 -3.14 7.72 -18.70
CA LEU A 92 -2.13 6.67 -18.78
C LEU A 92 -2.69 5.39 -19.40
N GLU A 93 -1.86 4.73 -20.22
CA GLU A 93 -2.09 3.32 -20.57
C GLU A 93 -1.75 2.44 -19.36
N VAL A 94 -2.65 1.52 -19.03
CA VAL A 94 -2.50 0.66 -17.85
C VAL A 94 -2.24 -0.78 -18.28
N LYS A 95 -1.22 -1.41 -17.69
CA LYS A 95 -0.95 -2.84 -17.78
C LYS A 95 -1.09 -3.46 -16.39
N VAL A 96 -2.00 -4.39 -16.23
CA VAL A 96 -2.23 -5.10 -14.98
C VAL A 96 -1.57 -6.46 -15.03
N SER A 97 -0.81 -6.80 -14.01
CA SER A 97 -0.24 -8.14 -13.81
C SER A 97 -0.46 -8.62 -12.40
N THR A 98 -0.81 -9.88 -12.26
CA THR A 98 -1.07 -10.50 -10.95
C THR A 98 -0.14 -11.66 -10.70
N ILE A 99 0.16 -11.87 -9.41
CA ILE A 99 0.82 -13.07 -8.93
C ILE A 99 -0.16 -13.87 -8.06
N ALA A 100 0.02 -15.18 -8.00
CA ALA A 100 -0.69 -16.04 -7.07
C ALA A 100 0.12 -16.29 -5.78
N ASN A 101 1.44 -16.30 -5.89
CA ASN A 101 2.38 -16.49 -4.80
C ASN A 101 3.77 -15.92 -5.16
N THR A 102 4.71 -15.98 -4.23
CA THR A 102 6.06 -15.40 -4.42
C THR A 102 6.92 -16.06 -5.50
N ASN A 103 6.61 -17.30 -5.91
CA ASN A 103 7.38 -17.99 -6.95
C ASN A 103 7.19 -17.35 -8.33
N ASP A 104 6.04 -16.69 -8.55
CA ASP A 104 5.69 -16.06 -9.83
C ASP A 104 6.30 -14.66 -9.98
N ILE A 105 6.75 -14.04 -8.87
CA ILE A 105 7.15 -12.63 -8.80
C ILE A 105 8.19 -12.27 -9.86
N GLN A 106 9.25 -13.04 -9.97
CA GLN A 106 10.34 -12.72 -10.91
C GLN A 106 9.82 -12.65 -12.34
N GLN A 107 9.22 -13.74 -12.84
CA GLN A 107 8.75 -13.84 -14.20
C GLN A 107 7.68 -12.81 -14.55
N VAL A 108 6.72 -12.60 -13.64
CA VAL A 108 5.63 -11.64 -13.86
C VAL A 108 6.17 -10.21 -13.86
N THR A 109 7.11 -9.88 -12.96
CA THR A 109 7.74 -8.56 -12.91
C THR A 109 8.59 -8.30 -14.16
N GLU A 110 9.37 -9.27 -14.64
CA GLU A 110 10.14 -9.16 -15.89
C GLU A 110 9.23 -8.86 -17.07
N SER A 111 8.15 -9.63 -17.19
CA SER A 111 7.16 -9.41 -18.28
C SER A 111 6.52 -8.03 -18.21
N LEU A 112 6.10 -7.59 -17.02
CA LEU A 112 5.46 -6.29 -16.83
C LEU A 112 6.44 -5.14 -17.07
N ALA A 113 7.63 -5.20 -16.50
CA ALA A 113 8.65 -4.15 -16.59
C ALA A 113 9.10 -3.89 -18.03
N SER A 114 9.06 -4.89 -18.91
CA SER A 114 9.38 -4.71 -20.34
C SER A 114 8.35 -3.89 -21.13
N GLN A 115 7.17 -3.59 -20.55
CA GLN A 115 6.02 -3.00 -21.23
C GLN A 115 5.60 -1.65 -20.71
N VAL A 116 6.19 -1.18 -19.60
CA VAL A 116 5.74 0.02 -18.86
C VAL A 116 6.86 0.97 -18.49
N ASP A 117 6.51 2.21 -18.19
CA ASP A 117 7.46 3.26 -17.79
C ASP A 117 7.70 3.27 -16.26
N ALA A 118 6.73 2.76 -15.49
CA ALA A 118 6.78 2.67 -14.03
C ALA A 118 5.83 1.58 -13.54
N ILE A 119 6.09 1.04 -12.35
CA ILE A 119 5.21 0.06 -11.69
C ILE A 119 4.67 0.64 -10.39
N PHE A 120 3.34 0.60 -10.25
CA PHE A 120 2.63 0.83 -8.99
C PHE A 120 2.39 -0.51 -8.29
N VAL A 121 2.65 -0.55 -6.98
CA VAL A 121 2.35 -1.71 -6.12
C VAL A 121 1.46 -1.23 -4.98
N PRO A 122 0.23 -1.76 -4.84
CA PRO A 122 -0.65 -1.44 -3.73
C PRO A 122 -0.09 -1.93 -2.38
N ILE A 123 -0.85 -1.78 -1.30
CA ILE A 123 -0.57 -2.49 -0.03
C ILE A 123 -0.81 -3.98 -0.29
N ASP A 124 0.29 -4.73 -0.35
CA ASP A 124 0.31 -6.14 -0.72
C ASP A 124 1.33 -6.89 0.13
N ASN A 125 0.85 -7.82 0.98
CA ASN A 125 1.71 -8.51 1.94
C ASN A 125 2.66 -9.50 1.24
N THR A 126 2.18 -10.15 0.19
CA THR A 126 2.98 -11.13 -0.57
C THR A 126 4.12 -10.45 -1.31
N ILE A 127 3.82 -9.35 -2.02
CA ILE A 127 4.85 -8.57 -2.73
C ILE A 127 5.81 -7.92 -1.73
N ALA A 128 5.31 -7.36 -0.62
CA ALA A 128 6.15 -6.78 0.42
C ALA A 128 7.18 -7.77 0.95
N SER A 129 6.79 -9.03 1.17
CA SER A 129 7.70 -10.08 1.64
C SER A 129 8.79 -10.47 0.63
N ALA A 130 8.61 -10.14 -0.65
CA ALA A 130 9.52 -10.44 -1.74
C ALA A 130 9.92 -9.19 -2.55
N MET A 131 9.83 -8.00 -1.95
CA MET A 131 10.12 -6.72 -2.60
C MET A 131 11.54 -6.67 -3.20
N ALA A 132 12.49 -7.32 -2.57
CA ALA A 132 13.86 -7.44 -3.08
C ALA A 132 13.93 -8.06 -4.48
N THR A 133 13.11 -9.08 -4.77
CA THR A 133 13.03 -9.71 -6.10
C THR A 133 12.43 -8.75 -7.13
N VAL A 134 11.36 -8.04 -6.78
CA VAL A 134 10.77 -7.02 -7.66
C VAL A 134 11.81 -5.96 -8.01
N VAL A 135 12.52 -5.44 -7.01
CA VAL A 135 13.54 -4.41 -7.16
C VAL A 135 14.72 -4.90 -8.00
N GLN A 136 15.18 -6.12 -7.79
CA GLN A 136 16.27 -6.70 -8.59
C GLN A 136 15.93 -6.73 -10.08
N VAL A 137 14.73 -7.16 -10.42
CA VAL A 137 14.24 -7.22 -11.80
C VAL A 137 14.11 -5.83 -12.40
N THR A 138 13.44 -4.92 -11.71
CA THR A 138 13.12 -3.59 -12.22
C THR A 138 14.35 -2.68 -12.33
N ASP A 139 15.34 -2.84 -11.44
CA ASP A 139 16.62 -2.14 -11.51
C ASP A 139 17.43 -2.50 -12.77
N ALA A 140 17.40 -3.78 -13.17
CA ALA A 140 18.12 -4.25 -14.35
C ALA A 140 17.66 -3.55 -15.65
N VAL A 141 16.38 -3.17 -15.70
CA VAL A 141 15.73 -2.49 -16.83
C VAL A 141 15.43 -1.01 -16.55
N LYS A 142 15.83 -0.50 -15.39
CA LYS A 142 15.64 0.89 -14.94
C LYS A 142 14.18 1.34 -14.91
N VAL A 143 13.27 0.46 -14.58
CA VAL A 143 11.85 0.77 -14.39
C VAL A 143 11.60 1.07 -12.90
N PRO A 144 11.18 2.30 -12.52
CA PRO A 144 10.94 2.64 -11.13
C PRO A 144 9.69 1.97 -10.57
N VAL A 145 9.76 1.60 -9.27
CA VAL A 145 8.64 1.04 -8.52
C VAL A 145 8.14 2.04 -7.49
N PHE A 146 6.83 2.23 -7.44
CA PHE A 146 6.13 3.15 -6.54
C PHE A 146 5.14 2.35 -5.65
N PRO A 147 5.60 1.86 -4.50
CA PRO A 147 4.75 1.09 -3.59
C PRO A 147 3.95 1.99 -2.64
N SER A 148 2.93 1.42 -2.00
CA SER A 148 2.02 2.13 -1.10
C SER A 148 2.34 2.00 0.40
N ALA A 149 3.53 1.51 0.76
CA ALA A 149 3.98 1.39 2.15
C ALA A 149 5.43 1.90 2.32
N ASP A 150 5.72 2.54 3.44
CA ASP A 150 7.04 3.06 3.80
C ASP A 150 8.13 1.99 3.80
N THR A 151 7.83 0.81 4.33
CA THR A 151 8.74 -0.35 4.34
C THR A 151 9.13 -0.79 2.94
N MET A 152 8.16 -0.85 2.01
CA MET A 152 8.44 -1.22 0.62
C MET A 152 9.24 -0.14 -0.13
N VAL A 153 9.08 1.15 0.24
CA VAL A 153 9.93 2.23 -0.27
C VAL A 153 11.35 2.06 0.26
N ALA A 154 11.52 1.72 1.54
CA ALA A 154 12.83 1.42 2.13
C ALA A 154 13.49 0.20 1.49
N ASP A 155 12.71 -0.83 1.11
CA ASP A 155 13.19 -2.04 0.45
C ASP A 155 13.54 -1.84 -1.04
N GLY A 156 13.43 -0.62 -1.55
CA GLY A 156 13.92 -0.26 -2.88
C GLY A 156 12.89 0.35 -3.82
N GLY A 157 11.70 0.67 -3.36
CA GLY A 157 10.80 1.57 -4.10
C GLY A 157 11.41 2.98 -4.20
N VAL A 158 10.94 3.77 -5.17
CA VAL A 158 11.43 5.15 -5.37
C VAL A 158 10.73 6.12 -4.44
N LEU A 159 9.41 6.04 -4.42
CA LEU A 159 8.53 6.92 -3.67
C LEU A 159 7.19 6.22 -3.47
N GLY A 160 6.53 6.48 -2.36
CA GLY A 160 5.18 6.03 -2.09
C GLY A 160 4.39 7.07 -1.31
N VAL A 161 3.07 7.10 -1.51
CA VAL A 161 2.14 7.78 -0.62
C VAL A 161 1.47 6.71 0.21
N GLY A 162 1.90 6.58 1.43
CA GLY A 162 1.58 5.37 2.16
C GLY A 162 1.33 5.57 3.63
N VAL A 163 1.36 4.44 4.28
CA VAL A 163 1.19 4.30 5.71
C VAL A 163 2.54 4.15 6.39
N ASP A 164 2.64 4.69 7.57
CA ASP A 164 3.72 4.44 8.52
C ASP A 164 3.32 3.25 9.39
N GLN A 165 4.00 2.13 9.21
CA GLN A 165 3.69 0.90 9.94
C GLN A 165 3.85 1.05 11.45
N TYR A 166 4.81 1.87 11.91
CA TYR A 166 4.97 2.18 13.32
C TYR A 166 3.77 2.96 13.86
N GLN A 167 3.28 3.97 13.14
CA GLN A 167 2.11 4.75 13.55
C GLN A 167 0.83 3.91 13.55
N ILE A 168 0.67 2.97 12.62
CA ILE A 168 -0.43 1.99 12.67
C ILE A 168 -0.39 1.24 14.00
N GLY A 169 0.79 0.76 14.41
CA GLY A 169 0.97 0.07 15.70
C GLY A 169 0.59 0.96 16.89
N VAL A 170 1.03 2.22 16.91
CA VAL A 170 0.70 3.19 17.95
C VAL A 170 -0.81 3.46 18.02
N GLU A 171 -1.46 3.71 16.89
CA GLU A 171 -2.92 3.95 16.87
C GLU A 171 -3.70 2.69 17.26
N THR A 172 -3.24 1.51 16.84
CA THR A 172 -3.84 0.23 17.25
C THR A 172 -3.77 0.06 18.76
N ALA A 173 -2.62 0.35 19.38
CA ALA A 173 -2.46 0.27 20.84
C ALA A 173 -3.43 1.22 21.57
N LYS A 174 -3.67 2.43 21.05
CA LYS A 174 -4.67 3.35 21.63
C LYS A 174 -6.08 2.76 21.61
N VAL A 175 -6.46 2.09 20.50
CA VAL A 175 -7.77 1.42 20.38
C VAL A 175 -7.85 0.23 21.35
N VAL A 176 -6.80 -0.58 21.45
CA VAL A 176 -6.71 -1.68 22.43
C VAL A 176 -6.95 -1.17 23.84
N VAL A 177 -6.25 -0.10 24.26
CA VAL A 177 -6.41 0.49 25.60
C VAL A 177 -7.85 0.97 25.85
N LYS A 178 -8.51 1.58 24.85
CA LYS A 178 -9.92 1.99 24.98
C LYS A 178 -10.83 0.79 25.25
N VAL A 179 -10.67 -0.29 24.50
CA VAL A 179 -11.48 -1.50 24.64
C VAL A 179 -11.22 -2.20 25.98
N LEU A 180 -9.96 -2.29 26.42
CA LEU A 180 -9.59 -2.82 27.74
C LEU A 180 -10.17 -1.99 28.90
N LYS A 181 -10.42 -0.69 28.70
CA LYS A 181 -11.09 0.20 29.65
C LYS A 181 -12.62 0.13 29.59
N GLY A 182 -13.18 -0.80 28.80
CA GLY A 182 -14.61 -1.06 28.74
C GLY A 182 -15.36 -0.45 27.54
N ALA A 183 -14.66 0.19 26.58
CA ALA A 183 -15.30 0.63 25.35
C ALA A 183 -15.72 -0.58 24.52
N LYS A 184 -16.96 -0.55 23.99
CA LYS A 184 -17.48 -1.61 23.16
C LYS A 184 -16.92 -1.48 21.74
N PRO A 185 -16.34 -2.52 21.12
CA PRO A 185 -15.90 -2.48 19.72
C PRO A 185 -16.99 -2.01 18.77
N ALA A 186 -18.23 -2.46 18.97
CA ALA A 186 -19.40 -2.10 18.15
C ALA A 186 -19.64 -0.58 18.04
N ASP A 187 -19.31 0.17 19.07
CA ASP A 187 -19.54 1.62 19.17
C ASP A 187 -18.24 2.44 19.08
N THR A 188 -17.10 1.77 18.86
CA THR A 188 -15.79 2.43 18.72
C THR A 188 -15.45 2.62 17.25
N PRO A 189 -15.47 3.87 16.72
CA PRO A 189 -15.17 4.15 15.32
C PRO A 189 -13.78 3.67 14.89
N ILE A 190 -13.64 3.31 13.62
CA ILE A 190 -12.36 2.98 13.01
C ILE A 190 -11.48 4.23 12.95
N THR A 191 -10.20 4.08 13.30
CA THR A 191 -9.19 5.12 13.11
C THR A 191 -8.55 4.96 11.74
N LEU A 192 -8.50 6.03 10.95
CA LEU A 192 -7.70 6.07 9.73
C LEU A 192 -6.26 6.48 10.07
N ALA A 193 -5.29 5.60 9.86
CA ALA A 193 -3.88 5.86 10.18
C ALA A 193 -3.17 6.67 9.10
N ASN A 194 -3.79 6.82 7.92
CA ASN A 194 -3.15 7.45 6.77
C ASN A 194 -3.51 8.94 6.65
N LYS A 195 -2.46 9.76 6.59
CA LYS A 195 -2.55 11.21 6.32
C LYS A 195 -2.00 11.59 4.94
N GLY A 196 -1.80 10.62 4.05
CA GLY A 196 -1.20 10.87 2.73
C GLY A 196 0.27 11.29 2.81
N VAL A 197 1.02 10.72 3.75
CA VAL A 197 2.45 11.02 3.89
C VAL A 197 3.21 10.46 2.71
N VAL A 198 4.06 11.30 2.12
CA VAL A 198 4.96 10.89 1.04
C VAL A 198 6.25 10.36 1.63
N TYR A 199 6.63 9.16 1.27
CA TYR A 199 7.91 8.53 1.61
C TYR A 199 8.81 8.50 0.39
N VAL A 200 10.09 8.85 0.56
CA VAL A 200 11.04 8.96 -0.54
C VAL A 200 12.33 8.22 -0.23
N ASN A 201 12.77 7.41 -1.19
CA ASN A 201 14.09 6.81 -1.24
C ASN A 201 14.97 7.61 -2.23
N GLU A 202 15.66 8.64 -1.72
CA GLU A 202 16.49 9.52 -2.56
C GLU A 202 17.65 8.76 -3.20
N GLU A 203 18.23 7.76 -2.53
CA GLU A 203 19.31 6.94 -3.08
C GLU A 203 18.82 6.14 -4.29
N LYS A 204 17.63 5.56 -4.20
CA LYS A 204 17.00 4.85 -5.31
C LYS A 204 16.66 5.78 -6.47
N ALA A 205 16.07 6.94 -6.21
CA ALA A 205 15.77 7.94 -7.23
C ALA A 205 17.04 8.34 -7.98
N LYS A 206 18.12 8.66 -7.25
CA LYS A 206 19.43 9.00 -7.82
C LYS A 206 20.02 7.87 -8.67
N LYS A 207 19.95 6.63 -8.19
CA LYS A 207 20.44 5.43 -8.91
C LYS A 207 19.74 5.26 -10.26
N LEU A 208 18.44 5.57 -10.33
CA LEU A 208 17.62 5.46 -11.54
C LEU A 208 17.68 6.74 -12.41
N GLY A 209 18.38 7.80 -11.97
CA GLY A 209 18.44 9.08 -12.68
C GLY A 209 17.14 9.88 -12.61
N ILE A 210 16.33 9.65 -11.58
CA ILE A 210 15.04 10.31 -11.38
C ILE A 210 15.24 11.54 -10.49
N THR A 211 14.78 12.70 -10.97
CA THR A 211 14.75 13.93 -10.19
C THR A 211 13.39 14.08 -9.54
N ILE A 212 13.35 14.07 -8.19
CA ILE A 212 12.10 14.31 -7.46
C ILE A 212 11.94 15.82 -7.27
N PRO A 213 10.80 16.42 -7.66
CA PRO A 213 10.54 17.84 -7.50
C PRO A 213 10.69 18.32 -6.05
N GLU A 214 11.26 19.50 -5.85
CA GLU A 214 11.46 20.11 -4.53
C GLU A 214 10.12 20.28 -3.78
N SER A 215 9.05 20.58 -4.50
CA SER A 215 7.69 20.68 -3.95
C SER A 215 7.22 19.39 -3.27
N ILE A 216 7.72 18.24 -3.71
CA ILE A 216 7.42 16.93 -3.10
C ILE A 216 8.39 16.67 -1.93
N LEU A 217 9.68 16.94 -2.13
CA LEU A 217 10.72 16.68 -1.12
C LEU A 217 10.52 17.47 0.16
N LYS A 218 9.97 18.68 0.08
CA LYS A 218 9.78 19.59 1.22
C LYS A 218 8.93 18.95 2.34
N ASP A 219 7.89 18.19 1.97
CA ASP A 219 6.95 17.60 2.91
C ASP A 219 7.09 16.07 3.00
N ALA A 220 8.05 15.50 2.26
CA ALA A 220 8.29 14.05 2.23
C ALA A 220 9.13 13.59 3.42
N GLN A 221 8.84 12.38 3.89
CA GLN A 221 9.70 11.65 4.82
C GLN A 221 10.71 10.81 4.03
N LYS A 222 11.99 10.98 4.37
CA LYS A 222 13.06 10.18 3.78
C LYS A 222 13.13 8.83 4.50
N VAL A 223 13.07 7.75 3.73
CA VAL A 223 13.28 6.42 4.29
C VAL A 223 14.77 6.08 4.31
N THR A 224 15.19 5.28 5.30
CA THR A 224 16.51 4.66 5.31
C THR A 224 16.42 3.35 4.54
N PRO A 225 17.19 3.16 3.44
CA PRO A 225 17.17 1.91 2.70
C PRO A 225 17.57 0.72 3.57
N THR A 226 16.81 -0.37 3.50
CA THR A 226 17.10 -1.61 4.25
C THR A 226 18.21 -2.43 3.60
N ASN A 227 18.35 -2.33 2.28
CA ASN A 227 19.42 -2.98 1.52
C ASN A 227 20.42 -1.93 1.04
N LYS A 228 21.60 -1.94 1.62
CA LYS A 228 22.76 -1.18 1.12
C LYS A 228 23.54 -2.00 0.12
#